data_bbb40dd67d4c1b862c13fc6ed6636bb1
#
_entry.id   bbb40dd67d4c1b862c13fc6ed6636bb1
#
_cell.length_a   1.000
_cell.length_b   1.000
_cell.length_c   1.000
_cell.angle_alpha   90.00
_cell.angle_beta   90.00
_cell.angle_gamma   90.00
#
_symmetry.space_group_name_H-M   'P 1'
#
loop_
_entity.id
_entity.type
_entity.pdbx_description
1 polymer ?
#
loop_
_entity_poly.entity_id
_entity_poly.type
_entity_poly.pdbx_seq_one_letter_code
_entity_poly.pdbx_strand_id
1 'polypeptide(L)'
;MRTFNFADLLEIVAETVPERIALVHGQSELSYSALNEQSKRVAAVLSSHGVGRGDQVGLQLINSPEYLTGFFGACRIGAVPFNVNYRYSPNELHHLYKTSRAKALIFNRQFSREIKDACARNYLPPVLLEVDGNELGLNLVDEITKVSVGHVEKLNDTDLIIIFTGGTTGYPKGVMWPHKHLFFSALGGGGFFHADGAISEPKELATRVSEGMLLVTMPLAPLMHGAALWTTLIALFAGHKVVLSDEANFDATHAWQLIREQQVNIVSIVGDAMALPLVEALEANQAGLEQDRWPLDGLFHIGSGGAIFSQTLQKRFTNVLPNLIVSSSLGATETGTLGAGELETEEGIMRYAPRGDLEVVVDGMRLAMKGEEGILARSGMVPVGYFGDEEKSRETFVTIGDVSYALGGDAARREEDGSVTVLGRGSMCINTGGEKVFPEEVESTMKAHAVVDDVLVVGVAHEKWGQQVAAVYCANVPEVDEQQLREFCRESLAGYKVPKVFFRVDTVQRNVVGKPDYAWAKSVAEDAPS
;
A
#
# COMPACT_ATOMS: atom_id res chain seq x y z
N MET A 1 26.95 -13.20 10.34
CA MET A 1 26.10 -14.06 9.46
C MET A 1 24.97 -13.16 8.97
N ARG A 2 24.69 -13.11 7.69
CA ARG A 2 23.59 -12.30 7.09
C ARG A 2 22.26 -12.90 7.50
N THR A 3 21.25 -12.03 7.69
CA THR A 3 19.89 -12.37 8.07
C THR A 3 18.91 -12.02 6.96
N PHE A 4 17.63 -12.33 7.13
CA PHE A 4 16.56 -11.83 6.24
C PHE A 4 16.10 -10.40 6.59
N ASN A 5 16.86 -9.65 7.43
CA ASN A 5 16.65 -8.22 7.56
C ASN A 5 16.89 -7.53 6.20
N PHE A 6 16.02 -6.61 5.83
CA PHE A 6 16.06 -5.99 4.50
C PHE A 6 17.34 -5.21 4.22
N ALA A 7 18.00 -4.68 5.25
CA ALA A 7 19.30 -4.04 5.08
C ALA A 7 20.41 -5.06 4.75
N ASP A 8 20.39 -6.26 5.33
CA ASP A 8 21.29 -7.36 4.98
C ASP A 8 21.04 -7.83 3.55
N LEU A 9 19.76 -7.97 3.14
CA LEU A 9 19.40 -8.37 1.79
C LEU A 9 19.86 -7.34 0.75
N LEU A 10 19.63 -6.03 1.00
CA LEU A 10 20.15 -4.97 0.13
C LEU A 10 21.68 -5.01 0.02
N GLU A 11 22.38 -5.26 1.13
CA GLU A 11 23.83 -5.33 1.13
C GLU A 11 24.36 -6.51 0.31
N ILE A 12 23.70 -7.68 0.38
CA ILE A 12 24.02 -8.85 -0.48
C ILE A 12 23.88 -8.46 -1.95
N VAL A 13 22.80 -7.80 -2.35
CA VAL A 13 22.61 -7.38 -3.74
C VAL A 13 23.66 -6.35 -4.14
N ALA A 14 23.94 -5.36 -3.30
CA ALA A 14 24.92 -4.32 -3.57
C ALA A 14 26.37 -4.86 -3.66
N GLU A 15 26.71 -5.89 -2.89
CA GLU A 15 28.00 -6.59 -2.99
C GLU A 15 28.09 -7.43 -4.27
N THR A 16 26.97 -7.97 -4.74
CA THR A 16 26.90 -8.83 -5.94
C THR A 16 26.94 -8.02 -7.24
N VAL A 17 26.21 -6.91 -7.30
CA VAL A 17 26.06 -6.08 -8.51
C VAL A 17 26.24 -4.59 -8.21
N PRO A 18 27.39 -4.15 -7.67
CA PRO A 18 27.59 -2.81 -7.12
C PRO A 18 27.33 -1.67 -8.12
N GLU A 19 27.74 -1.85 -9.37
CA GLU A 19 27.67 -0.82 -10.41
C GLU A 19 26.34 -0.83 -11.18
N ARG A 20 25.48 -1.84 -10.93
CA ARG A 20 24.17 -1.90 -11.58
C ARG A 20 23.29 -0.77 -11.04
N ILE A 21 22.56 -0.09 -11.95
CA ILE A 21 21.61 0.95 -11.54
C ILE A 21 20.45 0.30 -10.78
N ALA A 22 20.24 0.74 -9.55
CA ALA A 22 19.13 0.31 -8.69
C ALA A 22 17.91 1.21 -8.87
N LEU A 23 18.12 2.54 -8.89
CA LEU A 23 17.05 3.53 -8.93
C LEU A 23 17.30 4.58 -9.99
N VAL A 24 16.22 4.99 -10.66
CA VAL A 24 16.14 6.19 -11.50
C VAL A 24 15.02 7.07 -10.98
N HIS A 25 15.30 8.38 -10.83
CA HIS A 25 14.32 9.39 -10.42
C HIS A 25 14.66 10.71 -11.11
N GLY A 26 13.82 11.14 -12.04
CA GLY A 26 14.12 12.26 -12.92
C GLY A 26 15.42 12.02 -13.69
N GLN A 27 16.39 12.93 -13.55
CA GLN A 27 17.71 12.82 -14.17
C GLN A 27 18.75 12.12 -13.29
N SER A 28 18.36 11.68 -12.09
CA SER A 28 19.28 11.07 -11.14
C SER A 28 19.25 9.56 -11.24
N GLU A 29 20.44 8.95 -11.24
CA GLU A 29 20.61 7.50 -11.18
C GLU A 29 21.42 7.11 -9.94
N LEU A 30 21.00 6.08 -9.25
CA LEU A 30 21.71 5.49 -8.11
C LEU A 30 22.05 4.04 -8.41
N SER A 31 23.34 3.69 -8.33
CA SER A 31 23.75 2.28 -8.35
C SER A 31 23.37 1.57 -7.05
N TYR A 32 23.41 0.24 -7.04
CA TYR A 32 23.20 -0.55 -5.82
C TYR A 32 24.22 -0.20 -4.73
N SER A 33 25.49 0.00 -5.09
CA SER A 33 26.51 0.44 -4.13
C SER A 33 26.19 1.83 -3.56
N ALA A 34 25.73 2.77 -4.39
CA ALA A 34 25.35 4.11 -3.97
C ALA A 34 24.10 4.09 -3.04
N LEU A 35 23.05 3.34 -3.38
CA LEU A 35 21.87 3.16 -2.57
C LEU A 35 22.22 2.57 -1.19
N ASN A 36 23.05 1.52 -1.20
CA ASN A 36 23.52 0.86 0.01
C ASN A 36 24.32 1.82 0.91
N GLU A 37 25.26 2.58 0.33
CA GLU A 37 26.08 3.53 1.07
C GLU A 37 25.26 4.71 1.63
N GLN A 38 24.35 5.26 0.84
CA GLN A 38 23.44 6.31 1.32
C GLN A 38 22.57 5.80 2.48
N SER A 39 22.04 4.57 2.42
CA SER A 39 21.28 3.98 3.52
C SER A 39 22.13 3.81 4.79
N LYS A 40 23.43 3.50 4.66
CA LYS A 40 24.37 3.46 5.81
C LYS A 40 24.56 4.83 6.45
N ARG A 41 24.63 5.88 5.65
CA ARG A 41 24.75 7.26 6.15
C ARG A 41 23.48 7.72 6.84
N VAL A 42 22.30 7.42 6.28
CA VAL A 42 21.02 7.70 6.97
C VAL A 42 20.94 6.96 8.30
N ALA A 43 21.37 5.70 8.36
CA ALA A 43 21.47 4.92 9.61
C ALA A 43 22.36 5.62 10.64
N ALA A 44 23.53 6.13 10.23
CA ALA A 44 24.45 6.86 11.08
C ALA A 44 23.84 8.19 11.59
N VAL A 45 23.10 8.92 10.75
CA VAL A 45 22.35 10.13 11.15
C VAL A 45 21.32 9.78 12.23
N LEU A 46 20.46 8.78 11.97
CA LEU A 46 19.45 8.34 12.92
C LEU A 46 20.09 7.95 14.27
N SER A 47 21.17 7.17 14.24
CA SER A 47 21.90 6.74 15.45
C SER A 47 22.52 7.93 16.19
N SER A 48 23.09 8.92 15.50
CA SER A 48 23.69 10.11 16.12
C SER A 48 22.67 10.97 16.86
N HIS A 49 21.41 10.87 16.48
CA HIS A 49 20.28 11.54 17.15
C HIS A 49 19.54 10.62 18.14
N GLY A 50 20.14 9.50 18.53
CA GLY A 50 19.64 8.61 19.58
C GLY A 50 18.48 7.71 19.13
N VAL A 51 18.32 7.47 17.83
CA VAL A 51 17.41 6.46 17.28
C VAL A 51 18.12 5.12 17.23
N GLY A 52 17.52 4.08 17.74
CA GLY A 52 18.10 2.74 17.81
C GLY A 52 17.08 1.63 17.60
N ARG A 53 17.47 0.43 17.98
CA ARG A 53 16.64 -0.78 17.83
C ARG A 53 15.28 -0.63 18.49
N GLY A 54 14.24 -0.94 17.70
CA GLY A 54 12.84 -0.90 18.15
C GLY A 54 12.20 0.50 18.15
N ASP A 55 12.98 1.57 17.89
CA ASP A 55 12.43 2.92 17.74
C ASP A 55 11.72 3.08 16.40
N GLN A 56 10.56 3.75 16.37
CA GLN A 56 9.76 3.95 15.19
C GLN A 56 10.25 5.16 14.37
N VAL A 57 10.46 4.94 13.06
CA VAL A 57 10.90 5.96 12.09
C VAL A 57 9.82 6.15 11.03
N GLY A 58 9.14 7.28 11.06
CA GLY A 58 8.12 7.63 10.07
C GLY A 58 8.71 8.14 8.77
N LEU A 59 8.14 7.70 7.65
CA LEU A 59 8.51 8.13 6.30
C LEU A 59 7.34 8.86 5.67
N GLN A 60 7.38 10.21 5.68
CA GLN A 60 6.38 11.09 5.07
C GLN A 60 6.95 11.74 3.81
N LEU A 61 7.14 10.91 2.81
CA LEU A 61 7.85 11.24 1.59
C LEU A 61 7.02 10.88 0.36
N ILE A 62 7.16 11.65 -0.71
CA ILE A 62 6.74 11.24 -2.05
C ILE A 62 7.65 10.12 -2.56
N ASN A 63 7.35 9.58 -3.74
CA ASN A 63 8.22 8.60 -4.40
C ASN A 63 9.56 9.26 -4.72
N SER A 64 10.59 8.87 -4.00
CA SER A 64 11.94 9.40 -4.18
C SER A 64 13.00 8.44 -3.64
N PRO A 65 14.27 8.59 -4.01
CA PRO A 65 15.37 7.81 -3.43
C PRO A 65 15.45 7.91 -1.91
N GLU A 66 15.10 9.08 -1.34
CA GLU A 66 15.14 9.32 0.11
C GLU A 66 14.14 8.46 0.87
N TYR A 67 13.01 8.09 0.25
CA TYR A 67 12.09 7.12 0.86
C TYR A 67 12.79 5.78 1.12
N LEU A 68 13.51 5.29 0.12
CA LEU A 68 14.20 3.98 0.20
C LEU A 68 15.46 4.04 1.05
N THR A 69 16.26 5.12 0.95
CA THR A 69 17.43 5.28 1.83
C THR A 69 17.03 5.47 3.29
N GLY A 70 15.92 6.16 3.56
CA GLY A 70 15.32 6.28 4.90
C GLY A 70 14.81 4.94 5.42
N PHE A 71 14.09 4.19 4.58
CA PHE A 71 13.58 2.87 4.90
C PHE A 71 14.71 1.88 5.26
N PHE A 72 15.68 1.72 4.35
CA PHE A 72 16.82 0.82 4.61
C PHE A 72 17.73 1.34 5.71
N GLY A 73 17.88 2.66 5.87
CA GLY A 73 18.64 3.28 6.94
C GLY A 73 18.08 2.93 8.32
N ALA A 74 16.76 3.00 8.49
CA ALA A 74 16.10 2.56 9.71
C ALA A 74 16.28 1.05 9.94
N CYS A 75 16.10 0.21 8.92
CA CYS A 75 16.33 -1.24 9.01
C CYS A 75 17.74 -1.58 9.49
N ARG A 76 18.78 -0.82 9.09
CA ARG A 76 20.20 -1.07 9.44
C ARG A 76 20.53 -0.94 10.91
N ILE A 77 19.77 -0.17 11.64
CA ILE A 77 19.95 0.01 13.09
C ILE A 77 18.91 -0.78 13.89
N GLY A 78 18.14 -1.66 13.23
CA GLY A 78 17.05 -2.40 13.85
C GLY A 78 15.90 -1.50 14.32
N ALA A 79 15.86 -0.24 13.88
CA ALA A 79 14.71 0.62 14.05
C ALA A 79 13.55 0.15 13.15
N VAL A 80 12.36 0.62 13.43
CA VAL A 80 11.11 0.16 12.80
C VAL A 80 10.59 1.23 11.84
N PRO A 81 10.90 1.15 10.53
CA PRO A 81 10.34 2.09 9.58
C PRO A 81 8.84 1.89 9.43
N PHE A 82 8.11 3.00 9.28
CA PHE A 82 6.69 2.98 8.96
C PHE A 82 6.31 4.07 7.96
N ASN A 83 5.31 3.77 7.14
CA ASN A 83 4.76 4.70 6.16
C ASN A 83 3.88 5.75 6.83
N VAL A 84 3.96 6.99 6.36
CA VAL A 84 3.03 8.06 6.70
C VAL A 84 2.31 8.48 5.42
N ASN A 85 0.98 8.35 5.41
CA ASN A 85 0.20 8.86 4.29
C ASN A 85 0.19 10.40 4.36
N TYR A 86 0.90 11.03 3.44
CA TYR A 86 1.04 12.49 3.37
C TYR A 86 -0.26 13.22 2.99
N ARG A 87 -1.33 12.46 2.63
CA ARG A 87 -2.67 13.01 2.37
C ARG A 87 -3.53 13.11 3.61
N TYR A 88 -3.05 12.63 4.76
CA TYR A 88 -3.77 12.73 6.02
C TYR A 88 -3.91 14.17 6.48
N SER A 89 -5.05 14.47 7.10
CA SER A 89 -5.27 15.74 7.79
C SER A 89 -4.33 15.91 8.99
N PRO A 90 -4.10 17.13 9.49
CA PRO A 90 -3.28 17.34 10.69
C PRO A 90 -3.76 16.55 11.93
N ASN A 91 -5.07 16.29 12.05
CA ASN A 91 -5.62 15.45 13.13
C ASN A 91 -5.21 13.97 12.99
N GLU A 92 -5.30 13.43 11.78
CA GLU A 92 -4.91 12.05 11.49
C GLU A 92 -3.39 11.88 11.64
N LEU A 93 -2.59 12.85 11.17
CA LEU A 93 -1.14 12.87 11.36
C LEU A 93 -0.77 12.91 12.85
N HIS A 94 -1.40 13.80 13.62
CA HIS A 94 -1.17 13.85 15.06
C HIS A 94 -1.46 12.50 15.74
N HIS A 95 -2.61 11.90 15.41
CA HIS A 95 -2.98 10.59 15.95
C HIS A 95 -1.95 9.53 15.57
N LEU A 96 -1.53 9.50 14.28
CA LEU A 96 -0.55 8.54 13.78
C LEU A 96 0.80 8.67 14.50
N TYR A 97 1.35 9.89 14.60
CA TYR A 97 2.64 10.10 15.28
C TYR A 97 2.59 9.70 16.75
N LYS A 98 1.52 10.07 17.44
CA LYS A 98 1.32 9.71 18.85
C LYS A 98 1.16 8.20 19.03
N THR A 99 0.31 7.56 18.23
CA THR A 99 0.03 6.13 18.32
C THR A 99 1.25 5.30 17.94
N SER A 100 1.95 5.68 16.86
CA SER A 100 3.18 5.01 16.46
C SER A 100 4.34 5.24 17.42
N ARG A 101 4.25 6.23 18.34
CA ARG A 101 5.36 6.67 19.20
C ARG A 101 6.59 7.06 18.37
N ALA A 102 6.36 7.72 17.24
CA ALA A 102 7.41 8.07 16.28
C ALA A 102 8.60 8.74 16.98
N LYS A 103 9.77 8.12 16.94
CA LYS A 103 11.02 8.66 17.48
C LYS A 103 11.68 9.60 16.49
N ALA A 104 11.57 9.30 15.20
CA ALA A 104 12.04 10.12 14.10
C ALA A 104 11.01 10.22 13.00
N LEU A 105 11.06 11.31 12.25
CA LEU A 105 10.30 11.53 11.03
C LEU A 105 11.25 12.01 9.94
N ILE A 106 11.27 11.32 8.80
CA ILE A 106 11.94 11.76 7.57
C ILE A 106 10.83 12.23 6.62
N PHE A 107 10.91 13.47 6.14
CA PHE A 107 9.81 14.07 5.39
C PHE A 107 10.29 15.07 4.32
N ASN A 108 9.46 15.23 3.27
CA ASN A 108 9.69 16.29 2.29
C ASN A 108 9.24 17.65 2.84
N ARG A 109 9.99 18.69 2.53
CA ARG A 109 9.72 20.08 2.92
C ARG A 109 8.30 20.54 2.64
N GLN A 110 7.71 20.13 1.53
CA GLN A 110 6.34 20.49 1.16
C GLN A 110 5.28 20.11 2.21
N PHE A 111 5.58 19.17 3.13
CA PHE A 111 4.69 18.73 4.22
C PHE A 111 4.98 19.43 5.56
N SER A 112 5.93 20.37 5.61
CA SER A 112 6.35 21.03 6.86
C SER A 112 5.18 21.74 7.57
N ARG A 113 4.25 22.33 6.81
CA ARG A 113 3.08 23.00 7.36
C ARG A 113 2.13 22.02 8.05
N GLU A 114 1.75 20.94 7.37
CA GLU A 114 0.84 19.93 7.90
C GLU A 114 1.43 19.24 9.12
N ILE A 115 2.75 18.96 9.10
CA ILE A 115 3.49 18.41 10.24
C ILE A 115 3.47 19.37 11.41
N LYS A 116 3.74 20.67 11.18
CA LYS A 116 3.71 21.69 12.22
C LYS A 116 2.34 21.80 12.87
N ASP A 117 1.27 21.83 12.06
CA ASP A 117 -0.11 21.90 12.52
C ASP A 117 -0.51 20.63 13.32
N ALA A 118 -0.06 19.44 12.89
CA ALA A 118 -0.24 18.20 13.62
C ALA A 118 0.50 18.20 14.97
N CYS A 119 1.72 18.71 14.99
CA CYS A 119 2.59 18.73 16.18
C CYS A 119 2.19 19.79 17.22
N ALA A 120 1.47 20.85 16.84
CA ALA A 120 0.97 21.87 17.75
C ALA A 120 0.05 21.32 18.87
N ARG A 121 -0.34 20.04 18.79
CA ARG A 121 -1.27 19.35 19.69
C ARG A 121 -0.59 18.45 20.74
N ASN A 122 0.59 18.85 21.25
CA ASN A 122 1.33 18.21 22.34
C ASN A 122 2.03 16.87 22.01
N TYR A 123 2.29 16.54 20.75
CA TYR A 123 3.21 15.48 20.38
C TYR A 123 4.00 15.84 19.13
N LEU A 124 5.32 15.88 19.29
CA LEU A 124 6.30 16.09 18.22
C LEU A 124 7.29 14.93 18.24
N PRO A 125 7.52 14.23 17.12
CA PRO A 125 8.65 13.30 17.05
C PRO A 125 9.96 14.03 17.41
N PRO A 126 10.78 13.47 18.32
CA PRO A 126 11.98 14.16 18.81
C PRO A 126 13.01 14.48 17.73
N VAL A 127 13.06 13.69 16.66
CA VAL A 127 14.00 13.85 15.55
C VAL A 127 13.23 14.13 14.27
N LEU A 128 13.43 15.30 13.69
CA LEU A 128 12.83 15.71 12.42
C LEU A 128 13.93 15.87 11.38
N LEU A 129 13.92 15.07 10.33
CA LEU A 129 14.86 15.09 9.21
C LEU A 129 14.13 15.51 7.94
N GLU A 130 14.43 16.70 7.46
CA GLU A 130 13.77 17.32 6.32
C GLU A 130 14.58 17.08 5.05
N VAL A 131 13.94 16.57 4.03
CA VAL A 131 14.50 16.46 2.68
C VAL A 131 14.20 17.78 1.93
N ASP A 132 15.18 18.31 1.22
CA ASP A 132 15.10 19.55 0.42
C ASP A 132 14.82 20.84 1.22
N GLY A 133 15.14 20.86 2.50
CA GLY A 133 14.93 22.04 3.32
C GLY A 133 15.47 21.94 4.74
N ASN A 134 15.20 22.98 5.53
CA ASN A 134 15.49 23.09 6.96
C ASN A 134 14.49 24.01 7.68
N GLU A 135 13.25 24.00 7.20
CA GLU A 135 12.20 24.88 7.72
C GLU A 135 11.66 24.41 9.06
N LEU A 136 11.48 23.10 9.21
CA LEU A 136 10.91 22.48 10.41
C LEU A 136 11.89 21.50 11.07
N GLY A 137 12.73 20.84 10.29
CA GLY A 137 13.66 19.82 10.73
C GLY A 137 15.11 20.11 10.37
N LEU A 138 16.00 19.22 10.74
CA LEU A 138 17.39 19.22 10.30
C LEU A 138 17.44 18.80 8.82
N ASN A 139 18.24 19.47 8.01
CA ASN A 139 18.41 19.06 6.61
C ASN A 139 19.13 17.70 6.55
N LEU A 140 18.47 16.69 5.99
CA LEU A 140 18.99 15.33 5.92
C LEU A 140 20.31 15.25 5.13
N VAL A 141 20.45 16.00 4.05
CA VAL A 141 21.67 16.00 3.21
C VAL A 141 22.83 16.59 4.00
N ASP A 142 22.61 17.69 4.73
CA ASP A 142 23.63 18.29 5.57
C ASP A 142 24.06 17.35 6.72
N GLU A 143 23.10 16.69 7.36
CA GLU A 143 23.38 15.73 8.42
C GLU A 143 24.18 14.52 7.92
N ILE A 144 23.90 14.00 6.73
CA ILE A 144 24.66 12.92 6.09
C ILE A 144 26.14 13.30 5.92
N THR A 145 26.46 14.58 5.68
CA THR A 145 27.86 15.03 5.52
C THR A 145 28.63 15.10 6.84
N LYS A 146 27.94 15.19 7.97
CA LYS A 146 28.54 15.34 9.32
C LYS A 146 28.85 14.02 9.99
N VAL A 147 28.28 12.92 9.51
CA VAL A 147 28.41 11.61 10.15
C VAL A 147 29.42 10.72 9.42
N SER A 148 30.10 9.89 10.20
CA SER A 148 30.89 8.78 9.67
C SER A 148 30.07 7.50 9.79
N VAL A 149 30.14 6.64 8.79
CA VAL A 149 29.53 5.31 8.86
C VAL A 149 30.20 4.53 9.99
N GLY A 150 29.44 4.27 11.04
CA GLY A 150 29.90 3.62 12.25
C GLY A 150 29.69 2.11 12.26
N HIS A 151 29.72 1.54 13.47
CA HIS A 151 29.52 0.12 13.71
C HIS A 151 28.12 -0.32 13.25
N VAL A 152 28.05 -1.45 12.53
CA VAL A 152 26.79 -2.07 12.11
C VAL A 152 26.21 -2.86 13.29
N GLU A 153 24.99 -2.55 13.68
CA GLU A 153 24.22 -3.33 14.65
C GLU A 153 24.01 -4.76 14.15
N LYS A 154 23.94 -5.72 15.09
CA LYS A 154 23.58 -7.10 14.74
C LYS A 154 22.11 -7.14 14.38
N LEU A 155 21.79 -7.38 13.11
CA LEU A 155 20.43 -7.48 12.58
C LEU A 155 19.81 -8.86 12.86
N ASN A 156 18.49 -8.92 12.89
CA ASN A 156 17.73 -10.16 13.14
C ASN A 156 16.62 -10.35 12.10
N ASP A 157 16.26 -11.59 11.85
CA ASP A 157 15.12 -11.98 11.00
C ASP A 157 13.78 -11.43 11.53
N THR A 158 13.71 -11.19 12.83
CA THR A 158 12.53 -10.72 13.56
C THR A 158 12.47 -9.21 13.76
N ASP A 159 13.46 -8.46 13.24
CA ASP A 159 13.35 -7.00 13.19
C ASP A 159 12.07 -6.62 12.42
N LEU A 160 11.43 -5.52 12.80
CA LEU A 160 10.07 -5.20 12.32
C LEU A 160 10.06 -4.06 11.32
N ILE A 161 9.07 -4.10 10.46
CA ILE A 161 8.51 -2.91 9.80
C ILE A 161 7.04 -2.79 10.20
N ILE A 162 6.49 -1.58 10.14
CA ILE A 162 5.07 -1.35 10.35
C ILE A 162 4.48 -0.74 9.08
N ILE A 163 3.35 -1.28 8.63
CA ILE A 163 2.59 -0.70 7.53
C ILE A 163 1.26 -0.21 8.09
N PHE A 164 1.13 1.13 8.20
CA PHE A 164 -0.12 1.74 8.61
C PHE A 164 -1.10 1.79 7.43
N THR A 165 -2.31 1.32 7.69
CA THR A 165 -3.43 1.38 6.73
C THR A 165 -4.66 1.95 7.40
N GLY A 166 -5.56 2.56 6.62
CA GLY A 166 -6.85 3.02 7.14
C GLY A 166 -7.60 1.86 7.83
N GLY A 167 -7.98 2.06 9.09
CA GLY A 167 -8.73 1.08 9.88
C GLY A 167 -10.24 1.25 9.75
N THR A 168 -11.01 0.22 10.07
CA THR A 168 -12.49 0.26 10.12
C THR A 168 -13.03 1.19 11.23
N THR A 169 -12.17 1.59 12.16
CA THR A 169 -12.49 2.50 13.28
C THR A 169 -12.13 3.95 13.01
N GLY A 170 -11.71 4.27 11.79
CA GLY A 170 -11.39 5.63 11.36
C GLY A 170 -9.91 6.01 11.45
N TYR A 171 -9.16 5.47 12.38
CA TYR A 171 -7.74 5.76 12.51
C TYR A 171 -6.85 4.66 11.92
N PRO A 172 -5.68 5.01 11.34
CA PRO A 172 -4.77 4.04 10.77
C PRO A 172 -4.31 3.00 11.79
N LYS A 173 -4.30 1.73 11.39
CA LYS A 173 -3.75 0.62 12.17
C LYS A 173 -2.42 0.17 11.59
N GLY A 174 -1.42 0.01 12.43
CA GLY A 174 -0.08 -0.40 12.02
C GLY A 174 0.10 -1.91 12.08
N VAL A 175 0.18 -2.57 10.94
CA VAL A 175 0.46 -4.01 10.84
C VAL A 175 1.95 -4.25 11.01
N MET A 176 2.33 -5.04 12.01
CA MET A 176 3.72 -5.34 12.37
C MET A 176 4.23 -6.58 11.63
N TRP A 177 5.14 -6.39 10.71
CA TRP A 177 5.75 -7.46 9.94
C TRP A 177 7.20 -7.72 10.35
N PRO A 178 7.55 -8.93 10.82
CA PRO A 178 8.95 -9.36 10.85
C PRO A 178 9.53 -9.35 9.43
N HIS A 179 10.74 -8.89 9.24
CA HIS A 179 11.39 -8.78 7.92
C HIS A 179 11.34 -10.10 7.16
N LYS A 180 11.72 -11.20 7.82
CA LYS A 180 11.66 -12.54 7.23
C LYS A 180 10.25 -12.92 6.78
N HIS A 181 9.25 -12.67 7.62
CA HIS A 181 7.87 -13.02 7.28
C HIS A 181 7.38 -12.26 6.06
N LEU A 182 7.63 -10.95 6.00
CA LEU A 182 7.24 -10.15 4.85
C LEU A 182 8.00 -10.58 3.58
N PHE A 183 9.31 -10.86 3.70
CA PHE A 183 10.12 -11.31 2.58
C PHE A 183 9.51 -12.54 1.89
N PHE A 184 9.12 -13.54 2.65
CA PHE A 184 8.52 -14.77 2.09
C PHE A 184 7.06 -14.60 1.69
N SER A 185 6.26 -13.89 2.48
CA SER A 185 4.80 -13.82 2.27
C SER A 185 4.37 -12.80 1.23
N ALA A 186 5.05 -11.65 1.14
CA ALA A 186 4.65 -10.61 0.21
C ALA A 186 5.63 -10.43 -0.94
N LEU A 187 6.92 -10.75 -0.74
CA LEU A 187 7.97 -10.50 -1.72
C LEU A 187 8.45 -11.78 -2.44
N GLY A 188 7.78 -12.91 -2.24
CA GLY A 188 8.08 -14.17 -2.92
C GLY A 188 9.38 -14.84 -2.51
N GLY A 189 10.02 -14.40 -1.40
CA GLY A 189 11.20 -15.05 -0.84
C GLY A 189 12.41 -15.12 -1.79
N GLY A 190 12.61 -14.12 -2.65
CA GLY A 190 13.68 -14.12 -3.66
C GLY A 190 13.43 -15.03 -4.86
N GLY A 191 12.27 -15.69 -4.93
CA GLY A 191 11.91 -16.62 -5.99
C GLY A 191 10.93 -16.08 -7.03
N PHE A 192 10.49 -14.82 -6.92
CA PHE A 192 9.43 -14.28 -7.76
C PHE A 192 9.71 -14.41 -9.28
N PHE A 193 10.96 -14.30 -9.68
CA PHE A 193 11.41 -14.41 -11.08
C PHE A 193 12.21 -15.70 -11.37
N HIS A 194 12.12 -16.69 -10.48
CA HIS A 194 12.90 -17.92 -10.60
C HIS A 194 12.03 -19.17 -10.46
N ALA A 195 12.24 -20.14 -11.36
CA ALA A 195 11.48 -21.40 -11.37
C ALA A 195 11.70 -22.25 -10.11
N ASP A 196 12.88 -22.12 -9.46
CA ASP A 196 13.21 -22.89 -8.26
C ASP A 196 12.49 -22.40 -6.97
N GLY A 197 11.65 -21.35 -7.09
CA GLY A 197 10.92 -20.79 -5.97
C GLY A 197 11.78 -20.02 -4.96
N ALA A 198 11.29 -19.90 -3.73
CA ALA A 198 11.93 -19.11 -2.67
C ALA A 198 13.28 -19.68 -2.24
N ILE A 199 14.20 -18.78 -1.82
CA ILE A 199 15.50 -19.16 -1.23
C ILE A 199 15.30 -19.68 0.21
N SER A 200 16.27 -20.44 0.71
CA SER A 200 16.28 -20.95 2.09
C SER A 200 17.22 -20.17 3.02
N GLU A 201 18.29 -19.60 2.46
CA GLU A 201 19.29 -18.81 3.18
C GLU A 201 19.57 -17.47 2.48
N PRO A 202 19.81 -16.38 3.22
CA PRO A 202 20.03 -15.05 2.64
C PRO A 202 21.14 -15.01 1.58
N LYS A 203 22.23 -15.77 1.76
CA LYS A 203 23.36 -15.80 0.83
C LYS A 203 23.01 -16.30 -0.58
N GLU A 204 21.95 -17.11 -0.72
CA GLU A 204 21.48 -17.63 -2.01
C GLU A 204 20.96 -16.50 -2.91
N LEU A 205 20.58 -15.34 -2.31
CA LEU A 205 20.14 -14.18 -3.06
C LEU A 205 21.22 -13.67 -4.03
N ALA A 206 22.51 -13.78 -3.67
CA ALA A 206 23.61 -13.42 -4.55
C ALA A 206 23.59 -14.21 -5.88
N THR A 207 23.35 -15.52 -5.80
CA THR A 207 23.23 -16.37 -7.00
C THR A 207 22.02 -15.97 -7.83
N ARG A 208 20.86 -15.76 -7.18
CA ARG A 208 19.62 -15.32 -7.87
C ARG A 208 19.84 -14.01 -8.64
N VAL A 209 20.52 -13.04 -8.01
CA VAL A 209 20.80 -11.73 -8.61
C VAL A 209 21.84 -11.81 -9.75
N SER A 210 22.85 -12.65 -9.61
CA SER A 210 23.91 -12.79 -10.62
C SER A 210 23.45 -13.53 -11.89
N GLU A 211 22.58 -14.53 -11.72
CA GLU A 211 22.07 -15.38 -12.80
C GLU A 211 20.72 -14.89 -13.37
N GLY A 212 20.02 -14.00 -12.65
CA GLY A 212 18.70 -13.48 -13.02
C GLY A 212 18.76 -12.51 -14.21
N MET A 213 17.61 -12.38 -14.88
CA MET A 213 17.44 -11.35 -15.93
C MET A 213 17.46 -9.96 -15.31
N LEU A 214 18.03 -8.99 -16.03
CA LEU A 214 17.91 -7.59 -15.66
C LEU A 214 16.62 -7.02 -16.23
N LEU A 215 15.69 -6.71 -15.35
CA LEU A 215 14.41 -6.08 -15.69
C LEU A 215 14.35 -4.65 -15.15
N VAL A 216 13.49 -3.85 -15.77
CA VAL A 216 13.18 -2.49 -15.35
C VAL A 216 11.74 -2.45 -14.86
N THR A 217 11.55 -2.09 -13.59
CA THR A 217 10.24 -2.06 -12.93
C THR A 217 9.85 -0.63 -12.58
N MET A 218 8.62 -0.25 -12.86
CA MET A 218 8.08 1.08 -12.54
C MET A 218 6.82 0.96 -11.67
N PRO A 219 6.91 1.21 -10.35
CA PRO A 219 5.75 1.37 -9.50
C PRO A 219 5.15 2.77 -9.69
N LEU A 220 3.93 2.86 -10.21
CA LEU A 220 3.25 4.15 -10.41
C LEU A 220 2.51 4.64 -9.16
N ALA A 221 2.20 3.72 -8.24
CA ALA A 221 1.56 4.07 -6.99
C ALA A 221 2.57 4.69 -5.99
N PRO A 222 2.09 5.44 -4.99
CA PRO A 222 2.95 5.94 -3.92
C PRO A 222 3.59 4.81 -3.08
N LEU A 223 4.90 4.95 -2.78
CA LEU A 223 5.68 4.02 -1.94
C LEU A 223 5.13 3.91 -0.51
N MET A 224 4.36 4.87 -0.05
CA MET A 224 3.67 4.80 1.23
C MET A 224 2.60 3.69 1.29
N HIS A 225 2.21 3.10 0.16
CA HIS A 225 1.28 1.98 0.11
C HIS A 225 2.02 0.65 -0.11
N GLY A 226 1.56 -0.40 0.58
CA GLY A 226 2.19 -1.72 0.53
C GLY A 226 2.40 -2.24 -0.89
N ALA A 227 1.42 -2.08 -1.78
CA ALA A 227 1.53 -2.59 -3.15
C ALA A 227 2.75 -2.03 -3.90
N ALA A 228 2.98 -0.71 -3.86
CA ALA A 228 4.13 -0.08 -4.53
C ALA A 228 5.45 -0.40 -3.81
N LEU A 229 5.47 -0.35 -2.48
CA LEU A 229 6.66 -0.68 -1.70
C LEU A 229 7.08 -2.14 -1.93
N TRP A 230 6.14 -3.08 -1.92
CA TRP A 230 6.45 -4.50 -2.14
C TRP A 230 6.96 -4.75 -3.55
N THR A 231 6.33 -4.19 -4.59
CA THR A 231 6.82 -4.27 -5.97
C THR A 231 8.24 -3.72 -6.08
N THR A 232 8.52 -2.59 -5.42
CA THR A 232 9.86 -1.99 -5.39
C THR A 232 10.88 -2.89 -4.70
N LEU A 233 10.53 -3.46 -3.54
CA LEU A 233 11.41 -4.37 -2.80
C LEU A 233 11.65 -5.68 -3.55
N ILE A 234 10.62 -6.25 -4.20
CA ILE A 234 10.77 -7.42 -5.09
C ILE A 234 11.80 -7.13 -6.17
N ALA A 235 11.66 -5.99 -6.86
CA ALA A 235 12.59 -5.60 -7.92
C ALA A 235 14.01 -5.37 -7.39
N LEU A 236 14.17 -4.65 -6.28
CA LEU A 236 15.49 -4.37 -5.70
C LEU A 236 16.19 -5.65 -5.23
N PHE A 237 15.48 -6.57 -4.57
CA PHE A 237 16.07 -7.84 -4.13
C PHE A 237 16.35 -8.81 -5.30
N ALA A 238 15.70 -8.63 -6.44
CA ALA A 238 16.04 -9.33 -7.68
C ALA A 238 17.20 -8.70 -8.47
N GLY A 239 17.76 -7.57 -8.00
CA GLY A 239 18.83 -6.86 -8.70
C GLY A 239 18.35 -6.07 -9.91
N HIS A 240 17.06 -5.77 -10.01
CA HIS A 240 16.45 -5.02 -11.10
C HIS A 240 16.65 -3.51 -10.96
N LYS A 241 16.44 -2.76 -12.04
CA LYS A 241 16.33 -1.30 -12.02
C LYS A 241 14.90 -0.89 -11.67
N VAL A 242 14.74 0.05 -10.75
CA VAL A 242 13.45 0.65 -10.40
C VAL A 242 13.40 2.09 -10.90
N VAL A 243 12.33 2.45 -11.60
CA VAL A 243 12.07 3.81 -12.08
C VAL A 243 10.98 4.41 -11.22
N LEU A 244 11.29 5.51 -10.53
CA LEU A 244 10.34 6.29 -9.74
C LEU A 244 9.95 7.53 -10.54
N SER A 245 8.65 7.82 -10.62
CA SER A 245 8.18 9.09 -11.19
C SER A 245 8.62 10.25 -10.31
N ASP A 246 9.10 11.30 -10.91
CA ASP A 246 9.47 12.57 -10.28
C ASP A 246 8.30 13.56 -10.18
N GLU A 247 7.13 13.19 -10.72
CA GLU A 247 5.91 13.97 -10.57
C GLU A 247 5.20 13.66 -9.24
N ALA A 248 4.74 14.72 -8.56
CA ALA A 248 4.01 14.60 -7.30
C ALA A 248 2.62 13.95 -7.45
N ASN A 249 2.02 14.08 -8.64
CA ASN A 249 0.73 13.50 -8.98
C ASN A 249 0.89 12.56 -10.16
N PHE A 250 0.02 11.55 -10.22
CA PHE A 250 0.01 10.64 -11.34
C PHE A 250 -0.43 11.35 -12.64
N ASP A 251 0.45 11.29 -13.65
CA ASP A 251 0.20 11.73 -15.03
C ASP A 251 0.49 10.59 -16.00
N ALA A 252 -0.52 10.22 -16.79
CA ALA A 252 -0.42 9.08 -17.71
C ALA A 252 0.55 9.34 -18.87
N THR A 253 0.63 10.59 -19.36
CA THR A 253 1.53 10.97 -20.47
C THR A 253 2.98 10.89 -20.01
N HIS A 254 3.26 11.45 -18.82
CA HIS A 254 4.59 11.37 -18.20
C HIS A 254 4.98 9.92 -17.90
N ALA A 255 4.03 9.11 -17.39
CA ALA A 255 4.28 7.68 -17.16
C ALA A 255 4.71 6.95 -18.44
N TRP A 256 3.99 7.16 -19.56
CA TRP A 256 4.37 6.57 -20.84
C TRP A 256 5.69 7.10 -21.38
N GLN A 257 6.03 8.37 -21.13
CA GLN A 257 7.33 8.91 -21.46
C GLN A 257 8.44 8.17 -20.73
N LEU A 258 8.33 8.01 -19.40
CA LEU A 258 9.31 7.28 -18.60
C LEU A 258 9.40 5.79 -18.99
N ILE A 259 8.26 5.14 -19.28
CA ILE A 259 8.23 3.74 -19.74
C ILE A 259 9.08 3.56 -20.99
N ARG A 260 8.99 4.48 -21.94
CA ARG A 260 9.77 4.46 -23.18
C ARG A 260 11.24 4.78 -22.96
N GLU A 261 11.52 5.91 -22.28
CA GLU A 261 12.89 6.40 -22.07
C GLU A 261 13.73 5.44 -21.25
N GLN A 262 13.12 4.83 -20.23
CA GLN A 262 13.80 3.89 -19.34
C GLN A 262 13.66 2.42 -19.77
N GLN A 263 12.94 2.16 -20.87
CA GLN A 263 12.69 0.80 -21.39
C GLN A 263 12.08 -0.12 -20.32
N VAL A 264 11.00 0.36 -19.68
CA VAL A 264 10.35 -0.35 -18.58
C VAL A 264 9.73 -1.66 -19.07
N ASN A 265 9.97 -2.73 -18.32
CA ASN A 265 9.46 -4.07 -18.58
C ASN A 265 8.19 -4.40 -17.81
N ILE A 266 8.12 -3.90 -16.57
CA ILE A 266 7.05 -4.21 -15.61
C ILE A 266 6.52 -2.89 -15.03
N VAL A 267 5.21 -2.68 -15.14
CA VAL A 267 4.51 -1.54 -14.53
C VAL A 267 3.57 -2.06 -13.44
N SER A 268 3.60 -1.41 -12.27
CA SER A 268 2.64 -1.68 -11.20
C SER A 268 1.73 -0.47 -10.98
N ILE A 269 0.41 -0.72 -11.04
CA ILE A 269 -0.65 0.29 -10.92
C ILE A 269 -1.59 -0.03 -9.75
N VAL A 270 -2.54 0.87 -9.48
CA VAL A 270 -3.62 0.67 -8.50
C VAL A 270 -4.98 0.85 -9.20
N GLY A 271 -5.53 -0.26 -9.66
CA GLY A 271 -6.88 -0.37 -10.19
C GLY A 271 -7.20 0.55 -11.36
N ASP A 272 -8.50 0.71 -11.60
CA ASP A 272 -9.04 1.44 -12.75
C ASP A 272 -8.68 2.93 -12.74
N ALA A 273 -8.45 3.51 -11.56
CA ALA A 273 -8.06 4.92 -11.45
C ALA A 273 -6.76 5.28 -12.17
N MET A 274 -5.82 4.34 -12.25
CA MET A 274 -4.59 4.50 -13.03
C MET A 274 -4.69 3.84 -14.41
N ALA A 275 -5.38 2.71 -14.49
CA ALA A 275 -5.52 1.96 -15.72
C ALA A 275 -6.24 2.74 -16.83
N LEU A 276 -7.35 3.43 -16.48
CA LEU A 276 -8.16 4.16 -17.47
C LEU A 276 -7.35 5.25 -18.19
N PRO A 277 -6.75 6.24 -17.53
CA PRO A 277 -5.99 7.27 -18.22
C PRO A 277 -4.75 6.72 -18.95
N LEU A 278 -4.14 5.64 -18.46
CA LEU A 278 -3.04 4.97 -19.17
C LEU A 278 -3.50 4.36 -20.49
N VAL A 279 -4.60 3.60 -20.48
CA VAL A 279 -5.08 2.94 -21.72
C VAL A 279 -5.63 3.95 -22.71
N GLU A 280 -6.29 5.02 -22.27
CA GLU A 280 -6.76 6.09 -23.13
C GLU A 280 -5.61 6.81 -23.86
N ALA A 281 -4.54 7.14 -23.12
CA ALA A 281 -3.35 7.74 -23.71
C ALA A 281 -2.67 6.77 -24.71
N LEU A 282 -2.62 5.48 -24.40
CA LEU A 282 -2.07 4.44 -25.26
C LEU A 282 -2.89 4.29 -26.56
N GLU A 283 -4.22 4.18 -26.46
CA GLU A 283 -5.10 4.08 -27.61
C GLU A 283 -5.01 5.32 -28.50
N ALA A 284 -5.00 6.52 -27.91
CA ALA A 284 -4.82 7.77 -28.65
C ALA A 284 -3.48 7.80 -29.42
N ASN A 285 -2.40 7.32 -28.80
CA ASN A 285 -1.11 7.24 -29.50
C ASN A 285 -1.14 6.22 -30.65
N GLN A 286 -1.72 5.05 -30.45
CA GLN A 286 -1.79 4.00 -31.47
C GLN A 286 -2.74 4.36 -32.64
N ALA A 287 -3.73 5.21 -32.41
CA ALA A 287 -4.60 5.76 -33.46
C ALA A 287 -3.89 6.83 -34.33
N GLY A 288 -2.74 7.36 -33.86
CA GLY A 288 -1.92 8.33 -34.57
C GLY A 288 -1.13 7.73 -35.74
N LEU A 289 -0.26 8.57 -36.34
CA LEU A 289 0.60 8.13 -37.43
C LEU A 289 1.56 7.04 -36.95
N GLU A 290 1.82 6.03 -37.77
CA GLU A 290 2.69 4.89 -37.43
C GLU A 290 4.08 5.31 -36.95
N GLN A 291 4.65 6.35 -37.56
CA GLN A 291 5.95 6.92 -37.18
C GLN A 291 5.98 7.56 -35.79
N ASP A 292 4.83 7.93 -35.24
CA ASP A 292 4.69 8.59 -33.94
C ASP A 292 4.27 7.61 -32.83
N ARG A 293 4.06 6.34 -33.19
CA ARG A 293 3.71 5.29 -32.24
C ARG A 293 4.85 5.00 -31.28
N TRP A 294 4.48 4.77 -30.04
CA TRP A 294 5.46 4.48 -28.99
C TRP A 294 6.09 3.10 -29.18
N PRO A 295 7.43 2.98 -29.18
CA PRO A 295 8.11 1.69 -29.14
C PRO A 295 7.99 1.11 -27.72
N LEU A 296 7.17 0.06 -27.56
CA LEU A 296 6.87 -0.57 -26.28
C LEU A 296 7.24 -2.07 -26.26
N ASP A 297 8.13 -2.49 -27.15
CA ASP A 297 8.51 -3.91 -27.32
C ASP A 297 9.08 -4.54 -26.03
N GLY A 298 9.67 -3.73 -25.15
CA GLY A 298 10.20 -4.17 -23.86
C GLY A 298 9.15 -4.34 -22.76
N LEU A 299 7.97 -3.71 -22.89
CA LEU A 299 6.92 -3.77 -21.90
C LEU A 299 6.11 -5.08 -22.05
N PHE A 300 6.21 -5.97 -21.07
CA PHE A 300 5.50 -7.24 -21.15
C PHE A 300 4.52 -7.49 -20.00
N HIS A 301 4.53 -6.66 -18.92
CA HIS A 301 3.63 -6.85 -17.80
C HIS A 301 3.10 -5.54 -17.23
N ILE A 302 1.78 -5.46 -17.04
CA ILE A 302 1.11 -4.47 -16.20
C ILE A 302 0.34 -5.21 -15.11
N GLY A 303 0.80 -5.02 -13.87
CA GLY A 303 0.19 -5.62 -12.68
C GLY A 303 -0.57 -4.60 -11.85
N SER A 304 -1.70 -4.99 -11.28
CA SER A 304 -2.46 -4.16 -10.34
C SER A 304 -2.63 -4.84 -9.00
N GLY A 305 -2.55 -4.07 -7.93
CA GLY A 305 -2.83 -4.53 -6.57
C GLY A 305 -3.48 -3.42 -5.73
N GLY A 306 -4.27 -3.82 -4.73
CA GLY A 306 -4.90 -2.90 -3.77
C GLY A 306 -6.22 -2.27 -4.21
N ALA A 307 -6.58 -2.29 -5.49
CA ALA A 307 -7.87 -1.87 -6.01
C ALA A 307 -8.29 -2.73 -7.22
N ILE A 308 -9.57 -2.68 -7.57
CA ILE A 308 -10.13 -3.43 -8.70
C ILE A 308 -9.48 -2.94 -10.00
N PHE A 309 -8.99 -3.89 -10.79
CA PHE A 309 -8.60 -3.68 -12.17
C PHE A 309 -9.60 -4.45 -13.04
N SER A 310 -10.55 -3.74 -13.62
CA SER A 310 -11.69 -4.32 -14.33
C SER A 310 -11.26 -5.09 -15.58
N GLN A 311 -11.95 -6.19 -15.86
CA GLN A 311 -11.70 -6.98 -17.07
C GLN A 311 -11.84 -6.16 -18.36
N THR A 312 -12.73 -5.18 -18.35
CA THR A 312 -12.93 -4.27 -19.49
C THR A 312 -11.66 -3.51 -19.80
N LEU A 313 -11.01 -2.91 -18.79
CA LEU A 313 -9.76 -2.18 -18.99
C LEU A 313 -8.59 -3.12 -19.31
N GLN A 314 -8.54 -4.30 -18.67
CA GLN A 314 -7.53 -5.31 -19.01
C GLN A 314 -7.60 -5.70 -20.49
N LYS A 315 -8.81 -5.93 -21.03
CA LYS A 315 -9.02 -6.24 -22.45
C LYS A 315 -8.63 -5.06 -23.37
N ARG A 316 -8.88 -3.81 -22.97
CA ARG A 316 -8.43 -2.65 -23.77
C ARG A 316 -6.92 -2.63 -23.92
N PHE A 317 -6.14 -2.87 -22.84
CA PHE A 317 -4.68 -2.98 -22.94
C PHE A 317 -4.23 -4.11 -23.87
N THR A 318 -4.78 -5.30 -23.72
CA THR A 318 -4.40 -6.45 -24.56
C THR A 318 -4.85 -6.35 -26.01
N ASN A 319 -5.90 -5.58 -26.30
CA ASN A 319 -6.29 -5.27 -27.68
C ASN A 319 -5.25 -4.39 -28.38
N VAL A 320 -4.62 -3.48 -27.65
CA VAL A 320 -3.57 -2.59 -28.21
C VAL A 320 -2.19 -3.26 -28.19
N LEU A 321 -1.89 -3.98 -27.14
CA LEU A 321 -0.63 -4.69 -26.93
C LEU A 321 -0.90 -6.20 -26.73
N PRO A 322 -1.04 -6.99 -27.80
CA PRO A 322 -1.49 -8.40 -27.71
C PRO A 322 -0.56 -9.32 -26.90
N ASN A 323 0.70 -8.97 -26.77
CA ASN A 323 1.67 -9.76 -25.99
C ASN A 323 1.81 -9.30 -24.53
N LEU A 324 1.07 -8.28 -24.14
CA LEU A 324 1.10 -7.75 -22.78
C LEU A 324 0.38 -8.70 -21.82
N ILE A 325 1.07 -9.09 -20.76
CA ILE A 325 0.48 -9.80 -19.63
C ILE A 325 -0.14 -8.77 -18.71
N VAL A 326 -1.42 -8.89 -18.46
CA VAL A 326 -2.14 -8.02 -17.52
C VAL A 326 -2.63 -8.87 -16.36
N SER A 327 -2.33 -8.46 -15.14
CA SER A 327 -2.72 -9.21 -13.96
C SER A 327 -3.30 -8.34 -12.85
N SER A 328 -4.22 -8.93 -12.07
CA SER A 328 -4.75 -8.32 -10.85
C SER A 328 -4.42 -9.22 -9.67
N SER A 329 -3.74 -8.69 -8.68
CA SER A 329 -3.33 -9.43 -7.48
C SER A 329 -4.21 -9.09 -6.29
N LEU A 330 -4.71 -10.11 -5.61
CA LEU A 330 -5.35 -9.99 -4.31
C LEU A 330 -4.29 -9.95 -3.21
N GLY A 331 -4.55 -9.18 -2.20
CA GLY A 331 -3.74 -9.10 -0.99
C GLY A 331 -4.25 -8.01 -0.06
N ALA A 332 -3.85 -8.11 1.18
CA ALA A 332 -4.10 -7.09 2.19
C ALA A 332 -2.81 -6.84 2.97
N THR A 333 -2.76 -5.73 3.69
CA THR A 333 -1.58 -5.46 4.54
C THR A 333 -1.38 -6.55 5.57
N GLU A 334 -2.46 -7.18 6.03
CA GLU A 334 -2.49 -8.25 7.02
C GLU A 334 -2.05 -9.60 6.46
N THR A 335 -2.34 -9.87 5.19
CA THR A 335 -2.07 -11.20 4.58
C THR A 335 -0.86 -11.22 3.65
N GLY A 336 -0.31 -10.05 3.31
CA GLY A 336 0.66 -9.96 2.21
C GLY A 336 0.02 -10.18 0.85
N THR A 337 0.81 -10.52 -0.15
CA THR A 337 0.33 -10.77 -1.52
C THR A 337 -0.16 -12.21 -1.65
N LEU A 338 -1.40 -12.39 -2.03
CA LEU A 338 -1.99 -13.71 -2.32
C LEU A 338 -1.83 -14.10 -3.80
N GLY A 339 -1.39 -13.16 -4.65
CA GLY A 339 -1.21 -13.36 -6.09
C GLY A 339 -2.49 -13.13 -6.89
N ALA A 340 -2.44 -13.39 -8.19
CA ALA A 340 -3.59 -13.41 -9.07
C ALA A 340 -4.37 -14.72 -8.88
N GLY A 341 -5.71 -14.68 -9.08
CA GLY A 341 -6.51 -15.90 -9.13
C GLY A 341 -6.06 -16.77 -10.29
N GLU A 342 -5.90 -18.05 -10.05
CA GLU A 342 -5.37 -19.02 -11.04
C GLU A 342 -6.47 -19.68 -11.87
N LEU A 343 -7.72 -19.59 -11.42
CA LEU A 343 -8.87 -20.22 -12.03
C LEU A 343 -9.89 -19.15 -12.39
N GLU A 344 -10.21 -19.01 -13.66
CA GLU A 344 -11.30 -18.15 -14.12
C GLU A 344 -12.65 -18.79 -13.77
N THR A 345 -13.57 -17.98 -13.22
CA THR A 345 -14.97 -18.33 -13.11
C THR A 345 -15.76 -17.57 -14.16
N GLU A 346 -16.90 -18.12 -14.61
CA GLU A 346 -17.78 -17.48 -15.59
C GLU A 346 -18.27 -16.08 -15.12
N GLU A 347 -18.24 -15.84 -13.80
CA GLU A 347 -18.70 -14.60 -13.17
C GLU A 347 -17.55 -13.61 -12.87
N GLY A 348 -16.31 -13.90 -13.25
CA GLY A 348 -15.13 -13.07 -12.96
C GLY A 348 -14.73 -13.05 -11.48
N ILE A 349 -15.16 -14.05 -10.72
CA ILE A 349 -14.82 -14.23 -9.30
C ILE A 349 -13.43 -14.87 -9.20
N MET A 350 -12.58 -14.35 -8.30
CA MET A 350 -11.25 -14.91 -8.09
C MET A 350 -11.34 -16.29 -7.40
N ARG A 351 -10.73 -17.29 -8.00
CA ARG A 351 -10.60 -18.62 -7.45
C ARG A 351 -9.15 -19.06 -7.49
N TYR A 352 -8.68 -19.59 -6.37
CA TYR A 352 -7.30 -20.04 -6.18
C TYR A 352 -7.26 -21.56 -6.13
N ALA A 353 -6.32 -22.18 -6.86
CA ALA A 353 -6.02 -23.58 -6.71
C ALA A 353 -5.58 -23.92 -5.27
N PRO A 354 -5.72 -25.18 -4.82
CA PRO A 354 -5.26 -25.58 -3.49
C PRO A 354 -3.79 -25.26 -3.29
N ARG A 355 -3.47 -24.51 -2.23
CA ARG A 355 -2.10 -24.14 -1.86
C ARG A 355 -1.95 -24.16 -0.34
N GLY A 356 -0.73 -24.46 0.14
CA GLY A 356 -0.50 -24.71 1.56
C GLY A 356 -0.53 -23.49 2.47
N ASP A 357 -0.54 -22.28 1.90
CA ASP A 357 -0.53 -21.03 2.65
C ASP A 357 -1.85 -20.24 2.57
N LEU A 358 -2.86 -20.77 1.85
CA LEU A 358 -4.17 -20.13 1.68
C LEU A 358 -5.27 -21.04 2.20
N GLU A 359 -6.04 -20.52 3.15
CA GLU A 359 -7.08 -21.25 3.85
C GLU A 359 -8.35 -20.40 4.04
N VAL A 360 -9.43 -21.06 4.45
CA VAL A 360 -10.66 -20.40 4.90
C VAL A 360 -10.86 -20.72 6.37
N VAL A 361 -11.00 -19.70 7.20
CA VAL A 361 -11.16 -19.81 8.65
C VAL A 361 -12.59 -19.46 9.06
N VAL A 362 -13.20 -20.31 9.88
CA VAL A 362 -14.56 -20.12 10.42
C VAL A 362 -14.46 -19.67 11.88
N ASP A 363 -15.16 -18.57 12.21
CA ASP A 363 -15.26 -17.98 13.55
C ASP A 363 -13.90 -17.70 14.23
N GLY A 364 -12.82 -17.59 13.46
CA GLY A 364 -11.47 -17.43 13.99
C GLY A 364 -10.90 -18.63 14.74
N MET A 365 -11.57 -19.80 14.73
CA MET A 365 -11.27 -20.92 15.60
C MET A 365 -10.88 -22.23 14.86
N ARG A 366 -11.31 -22.40 13.63
CA ARG A 366 -11.08 -23.61 12.87
C ARG A 366 -11.01 -23.37 11.36
N LEU A 367 -10.43 -24.31 10.64
CA LEU A 367 -10.47 -24.31 9.19
C LEU A 367 -11.85 -24.74 8.68
N ALA A 368 -12.28 -24.16 7.57
CA ALA A 368 -13.50 -24.52 6.88
C ALA A 368 -13.44 -25.95 6.33
N MET A 369 -14.55 -26.65 6.41
CA MET A 369 -14.76 -27.91 5.68
C MET A 369 -15.03 -27.58 4.20
N LYS A 370 -15.00 -28.61 3.36
CA LYS A 370 -15.35 -28.48 1.94
C LYS A 370 -16.78 -28.01 1.78
N GLY A 371 -17.00 -27.03 0.90
CA GLY A 371 -18.28 -26.37 0.68
C GLY A 371 -18.63 -25.30 1.72
N GLU A 372 -17.82 -25.11 2.76
CA GLU A 372 -18.10 -24.16 3.84
C GLU A 372 -17.50 -22.78 3.57
N GLU A 373 -18.23 -21.75 4.00
CA GLU A 373 -17.82 -20.36 3.92
C GLU A 373 -17.16 -19.90 5.23
N GLY A 374 -16.27 -18.91 5.10
CA GLY A 374 -15.59 -18.28 6.23
C GLY A 374 -14.82 -17.04 5.77
N ILE A 375 -13.74 -16.74 6.47
CA ILE A 375 -12.86 -15.62 6.16
C ILE A 375 -11.59 -16.17 5.48
N LEU A 376 -11.20 -15.52 4.38
CA LEU A 376 -9.94 -15.81 3.70
C LEU A 376 -8.77 -15.56 4.63
N ALA A 377 -7.89 -16.52 4.75
CA ALA A 377 -6.76 -16.49 5.67
C ALA A 377 -5.47 -16.92 5.00
N ARG A 378 -4.37 -16.27 5.38
CA ARG A 378 -3.02 -16.74 5.09
C ARG A 378 -2.44 -17.44 6.29
N SER A 379 -1.75 -18.58 6.07
CA SER A 379 -1.06 -19.32 7.13
C SER A 379 0.46 -19.12 7.09
N GLY A 380 1.12 -19.40 8.21
CA GLY A 380 2.56 -19.50 8.32
C GLY A 380 3.26 -18.18 8.65
N MET A 381 4.03 -17.63 7.72
CA MET A 381 4.79 -16.39 7.93
C MET A 381 3.87 -15.16 7.80
N VAL A 382 3.17 -14.82 8.87
CA VAL A 382 2.18 -13.74 8.95
C VAL A 382 2.68 -12.62 9.88
N PRO A 383 2.01 -11.44 9.90
CA PRO A 383 2.31 -10.39 10.87
C PRO A 383 2.18 -10.87 12.31
N VAL A 384 2.85 -10.19 13.22
CA VAL A 384 2.79 -10.52 14.66
C VAL A 384 1.68 -9.77 15.41
N GLY A 385 0.98 -8.86 14.75
CA GLY A 385 -0.14 -8.10 15.33
C GLY A 385 -0.26 -6.69 14.77
N TYR A 386 -1.22 -5.95 15.32
CA TYR A 386 -1.32 -4.50 15.14
C TYR A 386 -0.55 -3.79 16.25
N PHE A 387 0.16 -2.74 15.88
CA PHE A 387 0.92 -1.94 16.84
C PHE A 387 -0.02 -1.21 17.81
N GLY A 388 0.12 -1.51 19.10
CA GLY A 388 -0.68 -0.89 20.16
C GLY A 388 -2.16 -1.27 20.22
N ASP A 389 -2.61 -2.31 19.50
CA ASP A 389 -4.00 -2.80 19.49
C ASP A 389 -4.03 -4.32 19.68
N GLU A 390 -3.91 -4.77 20.94
CA GLU A 390 -3.87 -6.20 21.27
C GLU A 390 -5.21 -6.91 21.05
N GLU A 391 -6.32 -6.21 21.22
CA GLU A 391 -7.66 -6.78 21.06
C GLU A 391 -7.89 -7.12 19.58
N LYS A 392 -7.68 -6.14 18.71
CA LYS A 392 -7.81 -6.36 17.27
C LYS A 392 -6.77 -7.32 16.71
N SER A 393 -5.57 -7.35 17.30
CA SER A 393 -4.55 -8.34 16.94
C SER A 393 -5.03 -9.76 17.17
N ARG A 394 -5.66 -10.05 18.31
CA ARG A 394 -6.21 -11.39 18.61
C ARG A 394 -7.34 -11.81 17.70
N GLU A 395 -8.15 -10.85 17.22
CA GLU A 395 -9.22 -11.13 16.25
C GLU A 395 -8.72 -11.41 14.85
N THR A 396 -7.62 -10.75 14.44
CA THR A 396 -7.11 -10.79 13.06
C THR A 396 -6.00 -11.82 12.87
N PHE A 397 -5.14 -11.98 13.88
CA PHE A 397 -4.00 -12.91 13.84
C PHE A 397 -4.25 -14.03 14.84
N VAL A 398 -4.80 -15.14 14.31
CA VAL A 398 -5.26 -16.27 15.13
C VAL A 398 -4.29 -17.43 15.04
N THR A 399 -4.29 -18.31 16.06
CA THR A 399 -3.53 -19.56 16.04
C THR A 399 -4.51 -20.72 16.10
N ILE A 400 -4.41 -21.64 15.14
CA ILE A 400 -5.22 -22.87 15.08
C ILE A 400 -4.27 -24.05 15.10
N GLY A 401 -4.31 -24.85 16.18
CA GLY A 401 -3.25 -25.80 16.46
C GLY A 401 -1.92 -25.09 16.69
N ASP A 402 -0.88 -25.48 15.95
CA ASP A 402 0.47 -24.86 16.01
C ASP A 402 0.74 -23.88 14.87
N VAL A 403 -0.29 -23.52 14.07
CA VAL A 403 -0.14 -22.69 12.88
C VAL A 403 -0.78 -21.33 13.11
N SER A 404 -0.03 -20.27 12.78
CA SER A 404 -0.53 -18.89 12.80
C SER A 404 -1.23 -18.55 11.49
N TYR A 405 -2.34 -17.80 11.60
CA TYR A 405 -3.14 -17.33 10.47
C TYR A 405 -3.40 -15.84 10.57
N ALA A 406 -3.35 -15.15 9.42
CA ALA A 406 -3.80 -13.78 9.27
C ALA A 406 -5.12 -13.76 8.48
N LEU A 407 -6.16 -13.18 9.07
CA LEU A 407 -7.48 -13.06 8.45
C LEU A 407 -7.54 -11.79 7.60
N GLY A 408 -7.80 -11.95 6.28
CA GLY A 408 -7.78 -10.84 5.32
C GLY A 408 -9.03 -9.93 5.36
N GLY A 409 -10.09 -10.38 6.03
CA GLY A 409 -11.38 -9.70 6.06
C GLY A 409 -12.23 -9.90 4.79
N ASP A 410 -11.74 -10.67 3.82
CA ASP A 410 -12.50 -11.08 2.65
C ASP A 410 -13.23 -12.40 2.94
N ALA A 411 -14.53 -12.47 2.56
CA ALA A 411 -15.29 -13.71 2.64
C ALA A 411 -14.82 -14.67 1.55
N ALA A 412 -14.70 -15.94 1.88
CA ALA A 412 -14.28 -16.97 0.95
C ALA A 412 -14.98 -18.29 1.23
N ARG A 413 -15.04 -19.16 0.23
CA ARG A 413 -15.55 -20.52 0.34
C ARG A 413 -14.48 -21.52 -0.02
N ARG A 414 -14.35 -22.55 0.80
CA ARG A 414 -13.53 -23.72 0.47
C ARG A 414 -14.32 -24.67 -0.41
N GLU A 415 -13.92 -24.84 -1.65
CA GLU A 415 -14.63 -25.68 -2.62
C GLU A 415 -14.40 -27.17 -2.35
N GLU A 416 -15.22 -28.03 -3.00
CA GLU A 416 -15.13 -29.49 -2.88
C GLU A 416 -13.78 -30.07 -3.33
N ASP A 417 -13.13 -29.44 -4.33
CA ASP A 417 -11.80 -29.80 -4.83
C ASP A 417 -10.65 -29.23 -3.98
N GLY A 418 -10.97 -28.48 -2.93
CA GLY A 418 -9.99 -27.83 -2.04
C GLY A 418 -9.49 -26.48 -2.52
N SER A 419 -9.95 -26.00 -3.67
CA SER A 419 -9.71 -24.62 -4.11
C SER A 419 -10.45 -23.62 -3.23
N VAL A 420 -10.07 -22.35 -3.30
CA VAL A 420 -10.67 -21.26 -2.51
C VAL A 420 -11.26 -20.23 -3.44
N THR A 421 -12.56 -20.01 -3.34
CA THR A 421 -13.29 -18.97 -4.08
C THR A 421 -13.46 -17.75 -3.18
N VAL A 422 -13.01 -16.58 -3.65
CA VAL A 422 -13.17 -15.30 -2.93
C VAL A 422 -14.51 -14.70 -3.25
N LEU A 423 -15.37 -14.56 -2.25
CA LEU A 423 -16.76 -14.08 -2.39
C LEU A 423 -16.86 -12.55 -2.33
N GLY A 424 -15.77 -11.85 -1.98
CA GLY A 424 -15.71 -10.39 -1.84
C GLY A 424 -15.46 -9.94 -0.41
N ARG A 425 -15.35 -8.62 -0.20
CA ARG A 425 -15.17 -8.08 1.15
C ARG A 425 -16.46 -8.13 1.94
N GLY A 426 -16.41 -8.79 3.09
CA GLY A 426 -17.47 -8.76 4.08
C GLY A 426 -17.61 -7.38 4.76
N SER A 427 -16.68 -6.46 4.53
CA SER A 427 -16.74 -5.08 4.99
C SER A 427 -17.04 -4.13 3.83
N MET A 428 -17.88 -3.14 4.06
CA MET A 428 -18.34 -2.13 3.10
C MET A 428 -17.26 -1.09 2.73
N CYS A 429 -15.99 -1.49 2.70
CA CYS A 429 -14.87 -0.61 2.40
C CYS A 429 -15.00 -0.02 0.98
N ILE A 430 -14.97 1.30 0.89
CA ILE A 430 -15.04 2.04 -0.38
C ILE A 430 -13.62 2.23 -0.90
N ASN A 431 -13.37 1.77 -2.13
CA ASN A 431 -12.07 1.93 -2.79
C ASN A 431 -12.15 3.10 -3.78
N THR A 432 -11.61 4.25 -3.40
CA THR A 432 -11.60 5.46 -4.22
C THR A 432 -10.18 5.82 -4.64
N GLY A 433 -9.85 5.61 -5.92
CA GLY A 433 -8.53 5.95 -6.46
C GLY A 433 -7.36 5.24 -5.77
N GLY A 434 -7.57 4.00 -5.30
CA GLY A 434 -6.57 3.23 -4.57
C GLY A 434 -6.52 3.49 -3.05
N GLU A 435 -7.24 4.51 -2.57
CA GLU A 435 -7.39 4.78 -1.14
C GLU A 435 -8.61 4.04 -0.59
N LYS A 436 -8.47 3.55 0.64
CA LYS A 436 -9.55 2.88 1.36
C LYS A 436 -10.28 3.87 2.24
N VAL A 437 -11.60 3.95 2.08
CA VAL A 437 -12.49 4.74 2.93
C VAL A 437 -13.45 3.80 3.65
N PHE A 438 -13.47 3.91 4.96
CA PHE A 438 -14.37 3.13 5.77
C PHE A 438 -15.61 3.95 6.08
N PRO A 439 -16.80 3.45 5.73
CA PRO A 439 -18.06 4.16 5.97
C PRO A 439 -18.20 4.70 7.37
N GLU A 440 -17.89 3.89 8.37
CA GLU A 440 -18.08 4.20 9.78
C GLU A 440 -17.27 5.43 10.25
N GLU A 441 -16.09 5.65 9.68
CA GLU A 441 -15.26 6.84 9.96
C GLU A 441 -15.95 8.11 9.49
N VAL A 442 -16.45 8.08 8.26
CA VAL A 442 -17.13 9.23 7.64
C VAL A 442 -18.47 9.47 8.29
N GLU A 443 -19.22 8.39 8.59
CA GLU A 443 -20.49 8.44 9.31
C GLU A 443 -20.33 9.05 10.71
N SER A 444 -19.31 8.62 11.46
CA SER A 444 -18.99 9.17 12.78
C SER A 444 -18.69 10.67 12.71
N THR A 445 -17.91 11.08 11.73
CA THR A 445 -17.61 12.49 11.52
C THR A 445 -18.86 13.29 11.16
N MET A 446 -19.68 12.81 10.23
CA MET A 446 -20.90 13.51 9.82
C MET A 446 -21.93 13.60 10.96
N LYS A 447 -22.09 12.55 11.78
CA LYS A 447 -22.98 12.55 12.95
C LYS A 447 -22.56 13.53 14.04
N ALA A 448 -21.32 13.94 14.09
CA ALA A 448 -20.86 14.98 15.00
C ALA A 448 -21.35 16.39 14.58
N HIS A 449 -21.85 16.55 13.36
CA HIS A 449 -22.44 17.82 12.91
C HIS A 449 -23.88 17.97 13.43
N ALA A 450 -24.19 19.12 14.04
CA ALA A 450 -25.43 19.37 14.79
C ALA A 450 -26.74 19.17 13.99
N VAL A 451 -26.67 19.25 12.66
CA VAL A 451 -27.87 19.12 11.80
C VAL A 451 -28.09 17.68 11.29
N VAL A 452 -27.14 16.77 11.45
CA VAL A 452 -27.23 15.39 10.97
C VAL A 452 -27.78 14.48 12.08
N ASP A 453 -28.96 13.91 11.85
CA ASP A 453 -29.56 12.95 12.78
C ASP A 453 -28.98 11.54 12.60
N ASP A 454 -28.88 11.08 11.35
CA ASP A 454 -28.27 9.79 11.01
C ASP A 454 -27.72 9.80 9.58
N VAL A 455 -26.75 8.92 9.30
CA VAL A 455 -26.13 8.80 8.01
C VAL A 455 -25.59 7.40 7.78
N LEU A 456 -25.68 6.92 6.53
CA LEU A 456 -24.95 5.77 6.01
C LEU A 456 -24.10 6.22 4.82
N VAL A 457 -22.87 5.74 4.77
CA VAL A 457 -21.90 6.10 3.74
C VAL A 457 -21.63 4.88 2.86
N VAL A 458 -21.72 5.06 1.55
CA VAL A 458 -21.55 3.98 0.56
C VAL A 458 -20.64 4.41 -0.58
N GLY A 459 -20.03 3.42 -1.24
CA GLY A 459 -19.32 3.63 -2.50
C GLY A 459 -20.28 3.57 -3.68
N VAL A 460 -20.37 4.63 -4.47
CA VAL A 460 -21.08 4.62 -5.77
C VAL A 460 -20.07 4.59 -6.90
N ALA A 461 -20.44 3.98 -8.03
CA ALA A 461 -19.57 3.87 -9.19
C ALA A 461 -19.10 5.25 -9.67
N HIS A 462 -17.85 5.38 -10.03
CA HIS A 462 -17.26 6.59 -10.57
C HIS A 462 -16.22 6.23 -11.64
N GLU A 463 -16.37 6.80 -12.83
CA GLU A 463 -15.57 6.46 -14.01
C GLU A 463 -14.05 6.54 -13.77
N LYS A 464 -13.58 7.60 -13.09
CA LYS A 464 -12.16 7.85 -12.84
C LYS A 464 -11.62 7.14 -11.60
N TRP A 465 -12.41 6.99 -10.55
CA TRP A 465 -11.93 6.57 -9.23
C TRP A 465 -12.34 5.13 -8.86
N GLY A 466 -13.05 4.43 -9.76
CA GLY A 466 -13.69 3.15 -9.47
C GLY A 466 -14.92 3.35 -8.60
N GLN A 467 -14.75 3.93 -7.41
CA GLN A 467 -15.83 4.37 -6.53
C GLN A 467 -15.58 5.79 -6.03
N GLN A 468 -16.66 6.50 -5.72
CA GLN A 468 -16.64 7.74 -4.95
C GLN A 468 -17.50 7.61 -3.69
N VAL A 469 -17.13 8.37 -2.68
CA VAL A 469 -17.83 8.38 -1.38
C VAL A 469 -19.14 9.13 -1.52
N ALA A 470 -20.24 8.47 -1.19
CA ALA A 470 -21.59 9.02 -1.16
C ALA A 470 -22.18 8.89 0.26
N ALA A 471 -22.86 9.93 0.73
CA ALA A 471 -23.53 9.95 2.02
C ALA A 471 -25.05 9.98 1.82
N VAL A 472 -25.76 9.00 2.41
CA VAL A 472 -27.23 8.97 2.52
C VAL A 472 -27.59 9.36 3.95
N TYR A 473 -28.22 10.52 4.15
CA TYR A 473 -28.39 11.10 5.49
C TYR A 473 -29.78 11.67 5.73
N CYS A 474 -30.19 11.73 6.99
CA CYS A 474 -31.33 12.51 7.44
C CYS A 474 -30.87 13.64 8.38
N ALA A 475 -31.67 14.70 8.45
CA ALA A 475 -31.32 15.91 9.16
C ALA A 475 -32.53 16.52 9.88
N ASN A 476 -32.27 17.14 11.05
CA ASN A 476 -33.27 17.74 11.93
C ASN A 476 -33.69 19.17 11.52
N VAL A 477 -33.19 19.67 10.39
CA VAL A 477 -33.52 20.98 9.84
C VAL A 477 -34.12 20.88 8.43
N PRO A 478 -34.99 21.81 8.00
CA PRO A 478 -35.64 21.72 6.68
C PRO A 478 -34.67 21.82 5.50
N GLU A 479 -33.64 22.65 5.63
CA GLU A 479 -32.63 22.89 4.60
C GLU A 479 -31.25 22.64 5.18
N VAL A 480 -30.39 21.96 4.42
CA VAL A 480 -29.01 21.66 4.77
C VAL A 480 -28.11 22.20 3.68
N ASP A 481 -27.11 22.94 4.07
CA ASP A 481 -26.03 23.35 3.18
C ASP A 481 -24.99 22.22 3.09
N GLU A 482 -25.04 21.46 1.99
CA GLU A 482 -24.11 20.36 1.76
C GLU A 482 -22.64 20.83 1.68
N GLN A 483 -22.41 22.07 1.28
CA GLN A 483 -21.07 22.64 1.26
C GLN A 483 -20.52 22.80 2.68
N GLN A 484 -21.35 23.23 3.63
CA GLN A 484 -20.96 23.28 5.05
C GLN A 484 -20.69 21.89 5.61
N LEU A 485 -21.49 20.87 5.29
CA LEU A 485 -21.22 19.49 5.69
C LEU A 485 -19.88 19.00 5.11
N ARG A 486 -19.60 19.34 3.87
CA ARG A 486 -18.34 18.96 3.22
C ARG A 486 -17.13 19.65 3.85
N GLU A 487 -17.26 20.92 4.22
CA GLU A 487 -16.22 21.68 4.92
C GLU A 487 -16.00 21.13 6.33
N PHE A 488 -17.05 20.85 7.06
CA PHE A 488 -16.98 20.22 8.37
C PHE A 488 -16.24 18.87 8.31
N CYS A 489 -16.56 18.02 7.32
CA CYS A 489 -15.83 16.78 7.14
C CYS A 489 -14.33 17.01 6.86
N ARG A 490 -13.98 18.05 6.10
CA ARG A 490 -12.58 18.36 5.79
C ARG A 490 -11.75 18.80 6.99
N GLU A 491 -12.38 19.27 8.05
CA GLU A 491 -11.68 19.64 9.28
C GLU A 491 -11.05 18.42 9.98
N SER A 492 -11.62 17.24 9.77
CA SER A 492 -11.21 16.01 10.47
C SER A 492 -10.77 14.87 9.55
N LEU A 493 -11.23 14.86 8.28
CA LEU A 493 -10.98 13.80 7.32
C LEU A 493 -10.05 14.26 6.19
N ALA A 494 -9.26 13.32 5.69
CA ALA A 494 -8.51 13.53 4.46
C ALA A 494 -9.45 13.76 3.26
N GLY A 495 -9.03 14.58 2.30
CA GLY A 495 -9.88 15.04 1.20
C GLY A 495 -10.51 13.94 0.32
N TYR A 496 -9.89 12.76 0.23
CA TYR A 496 -10.42 11.61 -0.50
C TYR A 496 -11.54 10.88 0.27
N LYS A 497 -11.61 11.02 1.59
CA LYS A 497 -12.64 10.43 2.47
C LYS A 497 -13.93 11.28 2.50
N VAL A 498 -13.84 12.56 2.16
CA VAL A 498 -14.96 13.49 2.21
C VAL A 498 -16.00 13.12 1.15
N PRO A 499 -17.29 12.95 1.52
CA PRO A 499 -18.34 12.63 0.57
C PRO A 499 -18.40 13.60 -0.61
N LYS A 500 -18.50 13.06 -1.82
CA LYS A 500 -18.62 13.84 -3.07
C LYS A 500 -20.07 14.10 -3.44
N VAL A 501 -20.94 13.18 -3.07
CA VAL A 501 -22.40 13.26 -3.28
C VAL A 501 -23.12 13.03 -1.95
N PHE A 502 -24.20 13.77 -1.78
CA PHE A 502 -25.05 13.71 -0.61
C PHE A 502 -26.50 13.43 -1.05
N PHE A 503 -27.13 12.45 -0.43
CA PHE A 503 -28.52 12.08 -0.70
C PHE A 503 -29.33 12.23 0.60
N ARG A 504 -30.19 13.22 0.63
CA ARG A 504 -31.05 13.44 1.76
C ARG A 504 -32.27 12.54 1.70
N VAL A 505 -32.59 11.92 2.83
CA VAL A 505 -33.78 11.08 3.05
C VAL A 505 -34.53 11.52 4.30
N ASP A 506 -35.80 11.12 4.42
CA ASP A 506 -36.58 11.41 5.62
C ASP A 506 -36.09 10.60 6.82
N THR A 507 -35.66 9.36 6.58
CA THR A 507 -35.16 8.45 7.62
C THR A 507 -34.14 7.49 7.02
N VAL A 508 -33.02 7.31 7.72
CA VAL A 508 -32.00 6.29 7.37
C VAL A 508 -32.51 4.91 7.81
N GLN A 509 -32.51 3.96 6.87
CA GLN A 509 -32.99 2.61 7.18
C GLN A 509 -31.97 1.77 7.95
N ARG A 510 -32.49 1.05 8.95
CA ARG A 510 -31.76 0.06 9.72
C ARG A 510 -32.59 -1.22 9.82
N ASN A 511 -31.93 -2.37 9.96
CA ASN A 511 -32.62 -3.63 10.14
C ASN A 511 -33.31 -3.70 11.52
N VAL A 512 -34.11 -4.77 11.75
CA VAL A 512 -34.90 -4.96 12.96
C VAL A 512 -34.10 -5.01 14.27
N VAL A 513 -32.78 -5.20 14.19
CA VAL A 513 -31.87 -5.18 15.36
C VAL A 513 -31.05 -3.89 15.41
N GLY A 514 -31.40 -2.85 14.62
CA GLY A 514 -30.78 -1.54 14.63
C GLY A 514 -29.47 -1.44 13.83
N LYS A 515 -29.06 -2.49 13.11
CA LYS A 515 -27.86 -2.46 12.28
C LYS A 515 -28.09 -1.69 10.98
N PRO A 516 -27.07 -0.97 10.46
CA PRO A 516 -27.13 -0.25 9.20
C PRO A 516 -27.56 -1.13 8.03
N ASP A 517 -28.46 -0.61 7.17
CA ASP A 517 -28.83 -1.24 5.91
C ASP A 517 -28.07 -0.58 4.75
N TYR A 518 -26.85 -1.00 4.55
CA TYR A 518 -25.99 -0.48 3.47
C TYR A 518 -26.48 -0.88 2.06
N ALA A 519 -27.20 -1.99 1.94
CA ALA A 519 -27.78 -2.38 0.64
C ALA A 519 -28.86 -1.39 0.23
N TRP A 520 -29.73 -1.00 1.16
CA TRP A 520 -30.72 0.06 0.93
C TRP A 520 -30.03 1.41 0.63
N ALA A 521 -29.03 1.82 1.43
CA ALA A 521 -28.32 3.08 1.22
C ALA A 521 -27.66 3.13 -0.16
N LYS A 522 -27.12 2.01 -0.63
CA LYS A 522 -26.53 1.90 -1.94
C LYS A 522 -27.58 2.04 -3.05
N SER A 523 -28.74 1.40 -2.93
CA SER A 523 -29.82 1.56 -3.91
C SER A 523 -30.30 3.02 -3.98
N VAL A 524 -30.45 3.71 -2.84
CA VAL A 524 -30.80 5.15 -2.82
C VAL A 524 -29.78 5.98 -3.57
N ALA A 525 -28.50 5.69 -3.39
CA ALA A 525 -27.42 6.46 -4.02
C ALA A 525 -27.24 6.13 -5.52
N GLU A 526 -27.63 4.95 -5.98
CA GLU A 526 -27.55 4.53 -7.39
C GLU A 526 -28.81 4.91 -8.19
N ASP A 527 -29.99 4.95 -7.56
CA ASP A 527 -31.26 5.28 -8.20
C ASP A 527 -31.50 6.80 -8.34
N ALA A 528 -30.73 7.64 -7.67
CA ALA A 528 -30.86 9.09 -7.78
C ALA A 528 -30.38 9.57 -9.16
N PRO A 529 -31.14 10.41 -9.86
CA PRO A 529 -30.72 10.97 -11.14
C PRO A 529 -29.42 11.78 -10.95
N SER A 530 -28.42 11.44 -11.76
CA SER A 530 -27.10 12.07 -11.81
C SER A 530 -27.15 13.55 -12.23
#